data_a557cb0271be5d4f1a927f617e2d71cf
#
_entry.id   a557cb0271be5d4f1a927f617e2d71cf
#
_cell.length_a   1.000
_cell.length_b   1.000
_cell.length_c   1.000
_cell.angle_alpha   90.00
_cell.angle_beta   90.00
_cell.angle_gamma   90.00
#
_symmetry.space_group_name_H-M   'P 1'
#
loop_
_entity.id
_entity.type
_entity.pdbx_description
1 polymer ?
#
loop_
_entity_poly.entity_id
_entity_poly.type
_entity_poly.pdbx_seq_one_letter_code
_entity_poly.pdbx_strand_id
1 'polypeptide(L)'
;MTDAQYVTTGGDDPRKVELVGLTFDDVLLLPAASDVVPSNVVTKTQLTRNITLNVPIISAAMDTVTEGRMAVAMARQGGMGIMHRNLSIADQAEQVEIVKRSEAGMVSDPVTCTPDMTIAEVDALCARYRISGLPVVDTEGMLVGICTNRDMRFEEDFSAKVADVMTPMPLIVAEEGVSADAALRLLSQHKVEKLPIVNGAGKLTGLITVKDFAKREKFPNAAKDGSGRLLCGASIGTGEDSLRRAGTLVDAGVDALVVDTAHAHNTGVLDMVARVKKEFGDKIDVIGGNLATRGAAEAMIEAGADAIKVGIGPGSICTTRVVAGVGAPQITAILEAAVPARKAGVPIIADGGMQYSGDIAKALAAGASSVMLGSLLAGTTEAPGEITVVNGKQYKMYRGMGSLGAMKGRGLHGEQRSYSKDRYFQADVTSEEKLVPEGIEGRIPFRGDAGAIVYQMVGGLRAAMGYTGSHTIAELNDAHFVQITGAGLRESHPHDITMTVEAPNYYQR
;
A
#
# COMPACT_ATOMS: atom_id res chain seq x y z
N MET A 1 30.22 2.94 -16.99
CA MET A 1 29.28 1.94 -17.54
C MET A 1 29.75 1.66 -18.98
N THR A 2 30.29 0.48 -19.19
CA THR A 2 30.65 -0.01 -20.52
C THR A 2 29.35 -0.20 -21.30
N ASP A 3 29.35 0.22 -22.56
CA ASP A 3 28.24 0.13 -23.51
C ASP A 3 27.51 -1.20 -23.39
N ALA A 4 26.18 -1.14 -23.23
CA ALA A 4 25.36 -2.32 -23.31
C ALA A 4 25.71 -3.09 -24.60
N GLN A 5 26.15 -4.33 -24.48
CA GLN A 5 26.47 -5.16 -25.65
C GLN A 5 25.18 -5.40 -26.44
N TYR A 6 25.00 -4.64 -27.50
CA TYR A 6 23.91 -4.86 -28.45
C TYR A 6 24.22 -6.13 -29.25
N VAL A 7 23.27 -7.05 -29.30
CA VAL A 7 23.35 -8.21 -30.19
C VAL A 7 23.06 -7.71 -31.60
N THR A 8 24.08 -7.58 -32.44
CA THR A 8 23.91 -7.28 -33.86
C THR A 8 23.55 -8.55 -34.61
N THR A 9 22.34 -8.67 -35.12
CA THR A 9 22.00 -9.64 -36.14
C THR A 9 22.41 -9.08 -37.49
N GLY A 10 23.31 -9.77 -38.22
CA GLY A 10 23.77 -9.34 -39.55
C GLY A 10 22.63 -9.23 -40.56
N GLY A 11 22.46 -8.05 -41.14
CA GLY A 11 21.50 -7.72 -42.19
C GLY A 11 21.24 -6.21 -42.20
N ASP A 12 20.85 -5.66 -43.33
CA ASP A 12 20.66 -4.22 -43.59
C ASP A 12 19.60 -3.51 -42.77
N ASP A 13 19.04 -4.12 -41.71
CA ASP A 13 18.05 -3.51 -40.85
C ASP A 13 18.54 -3.41 -39.41
N PRO A 14 18.40 -2.22 -38.83
CA PRO A 14 18.87 -1.94 -37.49
C PRO A 14 18.10 -2.73 -36.42
N ARG A 15 18.80 -3.60 -35.75
CA ARG A 15 18.61 -3.96 -34.34
C ARG A 15 17.15 -4.18 -33.86
N LYS A 16 16.54 -5.25 -34.24
CA LYS A 16 15.29 -5.72 -33.61
C LYS A 16 15.50 -6.14 -32.16
N VAL A 17 16.74 -6.50 -31.76
CA VAL A 17 17.10 -6.80 -30.37
C VAL A 17 17.94 -5.64 -29.85
N GLU A 18 17.32 -4.81 -29.01
CA GLU A 18 17.95 -3.59 -28.46
C GLU A 18 18.78 -3.87 -27.21
N LEU A 19 18.30 -4.78 -26.34
CA LEU A 19 18.88 -5.03 -25.03
C LEU A 19 18.92 -6.51 -24.69
N VAL A 20 19.93 -6.91 -23.92
CA VAL A 20 19.90 -8.15 -23.14
C VAL A 20 19.23 -7.83 -21.80
N GLY A 21 18.04 -8.39 -21.59
CA GLY A 21 17.25 -8.12 -20.40
C GLY A 21 17.71 -8.96 -19.21
N LEU A 22 17.86 -8.32 -18.03
CA LEU A 22 18.24 -8.94 -16.77
C LEU A 22 17.07 -8.89 -15.77
N THR A 23 16.81 -10.01 -15.09
CA THR A 23 15.88 -10.11 -13.97
C THR A 23 16.64 -10.25 -12.65
N PHE A 24 15.93 -10.37 -11.52
CA PHE A 24 16.56 -10.50 -10.20
C PHE A 24 17.47 -11.72 -10.08
N ASP A 25 17.11 -12.81 -10.75
CA ASP A 25 17.88 -14.06 -10.73
C ASP A 25 19.15 -14.03 -11.61
N ASP A 26 19.32 -13.01 -12.45
CA ASP A 26 20.49 -12.85 -13.33
C ASP A 26 21.62 -12.04 -12.68
N VAL A 27 21.40 -11.45 -11.51
CA VAL A 27 22.37 -10.55 -10.90
C VAL A 27 22.51 -10.78 -9.39
N LEU A 28 23.71 -10.47 -8.84
CA LEU A 28 23.94 -10.30 -7.42
C LEU A 28 24.57 -8.93 -7.16
N LEU A 29 24.33 -8.35 -5.99
CA LEU A 29 25.07 -7.18 -5.52
C LEU A 29 26.49 -7.59 -5.11
N LEU A 30 27.46 -6.82 -5.54
CA LEU A 30 28.85 -7.00 -5.10
C LEU A 30 29.01 -6.46 -3.68
N PRO A 31 29.65 -7.20 -2.76
CA PRO A 31 30.02 -6.66 -1.47
C PRO A 31 31.09 -5.58 -1.63
N ALA A 32 31.06 -4.58 -0.75
CA ALA A 32 32.00 -3.48 -0.74
C ALA A 32 32.60 -3.29 0.65
N ALA A 33 33.61 -2.43 0.76
CA ALA A 33 34.12 -2.02 2.07
C ALA A 33 32.99 -1.38 2.88
N SER A 34 32.85 -1.77 4.14
CA SER A 34 31.71 -1.38 4.96
C SER A 34 32.10 -1.11 6.40
N ASP A 35 31.64 0.00 6.92
CA ASP A 35 31.58 0.31 8.36
C ASP A 35 30.15 0.30 8.90
N VAL A 36 29.19 -0.16 8.06
CA VAL A 36 27.75 -0.13 8.31
C VAL A 36 27.32 -1.28 9.23
N VAL A 37 26.69 -0.91 10.34
CA VAL A 37 25.99 -1.88 11.20
C VAL A 37 24.52 -1.96 10.74
N PRO A 38 24.00 -3.16 10.37
CA PRO A 38 22.67 -3.31 9.80
C PRO A 38 21.51 -2.71 10.64
N SER A 39 21.67 -2.65 11.98
CA SER A 39 20.68 -2.02 12.86
C SER A 39 20.61 -0.49 12.71
N ASN A 40 21.68 0.14 12.24
CA ASN A 40 21.83 1.60 12.19
C ASN A 40 21.50 2.21 10.83
N VAL A 41 21.24 1.38 9.82
CA VAL A 41 20.91 1.90 8.47
C VAL A 41 19.56 2.61 8.46
N VAL A 42 19.46 3.63 7.62
CA VAL A 42 18.25 4.42 7.41
C VAL A 42 17.51 3.88 6.19
N THR A 43 16.37 3.23 6.42
CA THR A 43 15.51 2.68 5.36
C THR A 43 14.47 3.70 4.83
N LYS A 44 14.52 4.95 5.33
CA LYS A 44 13.65 6.03 4.90
C LYS A 44 13.88 6.36 3.43
N THR A 45 12.78 6.55 2.68
CA THR A 45 12.82 6.78 1.23
C THR A 45 11.68 7.67 0.76
N GLN A 46 11.82 8.25 -0.43
CA GLN A 46 10.75 8.97 -1.10
C GLN A 46 9.89 8.00 -1.91
N LEU A 47 8.58 7.94 -1.61
CA LEU A 47 7.62 7.23 -2.42
C LEU A 47 7.22 8.04 -3.65
N THR A 48 6.97 9.32 -3.42
CA THR A 48 6.66 10.33 -4.43
C THR A 48 7.49 11.58 -4.15
N ARG A 49 7.33 12.64 -4.94
CA ARG A 49 8.04 13.91 -4.68
C ARG A 49 7.77 14.48 -3.29
N ASN A 50 6.58 14.25 -2.72
CA ASN A 50 6.16 14.86 -1.45
C ASN A 50 5.94 13.84 -0.33
N ILE A 51 5.75 12.56 -0.64
CA ILE A 51 5.48 11.51 0.36
C ILE A 51 6.76 10.76 0.67
N THR A 52 7.11 10.73 1.95
CA THR A 52 8.23 9.96 2.49
C THR A 52 7.72 8.76 3.26
N LEU A 53 8.34 7.59 3.05
CA LEU A 53 8.11 6.38 3.83
C LEU A 53 9.30 6.07 4.73
N ASN A 54 9.06 5.43 5.87
CA ASN A 54 10.10 4.95 6.78
C ASN A 54 10.66 3.57 6.36
N VAL A 55 9.90 2.84 5.54
CA VAL A 55 10.25 1.53 4.96
C VAL A 55 9.89 1.54 3.48
N PRO A 56 10.80 1.12 2.57
CA PRO A 56 10.60 1.23 1.13
C PRO A 56 9.68 0.16 0.54
N ILE A 57 8.61 -0.21 1.26
CA ILE A 57 7.71 -1.31 0.87
C ILE A 57 6.27 -0.81 0.83
N ILE A 58 5.60 -1.05 -0.29
CA ILE A 58 4.17 -0.81 -0.43
C ILE A 58 3.42 -2.09 -0.84
N SER A 59 2.14 -2.21 -0.47
CA SER A 59 1.33 -3.36 -0.90
C SER A 59 0.56 -3.06 -2.18
N ALA A 60 0.44 -4.09 -3.03
CA ALA A 60 -0.09 -3.96 -4.38
C ALA A 60 -1.60 -3.71 -4.42
N ALA A 61 -2.03 -2.91 -5.41
CA ALA A 61 -3.42 -2.59 -5.68
C ALA A 61 -4.18 -3.76 -6.31
N MET A 62 -4.31 -4.87 -5.55
CA MET A 62 -4.95 -6.10 -5.99
C MET A 62 -6.05 -6.52 -5.01
N ASP A 63 -7.16 -7.04 -5.53
CA ASP A 63 -8.35 -7.40 -4.74
C ASP A 63 -8.16 -8.61 -3.81
N THR A 64 -7.01 -9.26 -3.89
CA THR A 64 -6.56 -10.31 -2.97
C THR A 64 -5.33 -9.89 -2.14
N VAL A 65 -4.96 -8.60 -2.15
CA VAL A 65 -3.80 -8.10 -1.40
C VAL A 65 -4.16 -6.92 -0.50
N THR A 66 -4.71 -5.83 -1.06
CA THR A 66 -4.82 -4.56 -0.31
C THR A 66 -6.24 -4.00 -0.27
N GLU A 67 -6.84 -4.12 0.89
CA GLU A 67 -7.98 -3.32 1.38
C GLU A 67 -7.57 -2.59 2.66
N GLY A 68 -8.48 -1.90 3.34
CA GLY A 68 -8.18 -1.08 4.52
C GLY A 68 -7.35 -1.77 5.59
N ARG A 69 -7.61 -3.07 5.89
CA ARG A 69 -6.83 -3.83 6.90
C ARG A 69 -5.35 -3.94 6.53
N MET A 70 -5.05 -4.30 5.29
CA MET A 70 -3.68 -4.38 4.80
C MET A 70 -3.04 -2.99 4.75
N ALA A 71 -3.76 -1.97 4.29
CA ALA A 71 -3.23 -0.61 4.23
C ALA A 71 -2.86 -0.09 5.63
N VAL A 72 -3.68 -0.35 6.65
CA VAL A 72 -3.36 -0.06 8.06
C VAL A 72 -2.09 -0.79 8.50
N ALA A 73 -1.99 -2.10 8.23
CA ALA A 73 -0.83 -2.89 8.63
C ALA A 73 0.46 -2.37 7.97
N MET A 74 0.42 -2.08 6.68
CA MET A 74 1.57 -1.54 5.94
C MET A 74 2.02 -0.18 6.46
N ALA A 75 1.09 0.75 6.67
CA ALA A 75 1.41 2.06 7.21
C ALA A 75 2.01 2.00 8.62
N ARG A 76 1.51 1.10 9.48
CA ARG A 76 2.08 0.83 10.82
C ARG A 76 3.52 0.35 10.78
N GLN A 77 3.89 -0.42 9.75
CA GLN A 77 5.26 -0.87 9.54
C GLN A 77 6.17 0.19 8.90
N GLY A 78 5.63 1.37 8.54
CA GLY A 78 6.37 2.46 7.92
C GLY A 78 6.34 2.48 6.40
N GLY A 79 5.60 1.56 5.79
CA GLY A 79 5.30 1.51 4.36
C GLY A 79 3.96 2.16 4.03
N MET A 80 3.31 1.72 2.94
CA MET A 80 2.00 2.22 2.52
C MET A 80 1.20 1.13 1.80
N GLY A 81 -0.11 1.10 1.99
CA GLY A 81 -1.01 0.25 1.21
C GLY A 81 -1.66 1.03 0.07
N ILE A 82 -1.69 0.43 -1.13
CA ILE A 82 -2.43 0.98 -2.27
C ILE A 82 -3.70 0.16 -2.47
N MET A 83 -4.85 0.77 -2.19
CA MET A 83 -6.14 0.09 -2.30
C MET A 83 -6.53 -0.12 -3.75
N HIS A 84 -7.04 -1.32 -4.04
CA HIS A 84 -7.47 -1.69 -5.39
C HIS A 84 -8.80 -0.99 -5.75
N ARG A 85 -9.04 -0.85 -7.05
CA ARG A 85 -10.25 -0.22 -7.60
C ARG A 85 -11.35 -1.20 -8.03
N ASN A 86 -11.18 -2.51 -7.78
CA ASN A 86 -12.21 -3.50 -8.06
C ASN A 86 -13.31 -3.49 -6.99
N LEU A 87 -13.79 -2.30 -6.67
CA LEU A 87 -14.81 -1.91 -5.71
C LEU A 87 -15.66 -0.79 -6.31
N SER A 88 -16.86 -0.59 -5.78
CA SER A 88 -17.61 0.65 -6.07
C SER A 88 -16.81 1.86 -5.60
N ILE A 89 -17.15 3.06 -6.10
CA ILE A 89 -16.49 4.30 -5.68
C ILE A 89 -16.69 4.51 -4.18
N ALA A 90 -17.90 4.27 -3.69
CA ALA A 90 -18.25 4.43 -2.27
C ALA A 90 -17.51 3.42 -1.39
N ASP A 91 -17.45 2.13 -1.78
CA ASP A 91 -16.75 1.12 -1.00
C ASP A 91 -15.25 1.38 -0.93
N GLN A 92 -14.64 1.84 -2.03
CA GLN A 92 -13.21 2.19 -2.04
C GLN A 92 -12.93 3.42 -1.15
N ALA A 93 -13.80 4.43 -1.16
CA ALA A 93 -13.69 5.59 -0.28
C ALA A 93 -13.84 5.19 1.20
N GLU A 94 -14.77 4.28 1.52
CA GLU A 94 -14.91 3.73 2.87
C GLU A 94 -13.63 3.04 3.34
N GLN A 95 -12.93 2.30 2.46
CA GLN A 95 -11.64 1.71 2.81
C GLN A 95 -10.57 2.78 3.13
N VAL A 96 -10.56 3.92 2.43
CA VAL A 96 -9.70 5.07 2.76
C VAL A 96 -10.04 5.61 4.15
N GLU A 97 -11.32 5.86 4.43
CA GLU A 97 -11.77 6.36 5.74
C GLU A 97 -11.37 5.43 6.88
N ILE A 98 -11.49 4.10 6.71
CA ILE A 98 -11.05 3.11 7.70
C ILE A 98 -9.57 3.31 8.04
N VAL A 99 -8.71 3.53 7.05
CA VAL A 99 -7.28 3.77 7.28
C VAL A 99 -7.07 5.09 8.02
N LYS A 100 -7.68 6.17 7.54
CA LYS A 100 -7.52 7.52 8.11
C LYS A 100 -8.03 7.63 9.54
N ARG A 101 -9.03 6.85 9.92
CA ARG A 101 -9.58 6.79 11.28
C ARG A 101 -8.84 5.82 12.21
N SER A 102 -8.04 4.89 11.67
CA SER A 102 -7.42 3.82 12.47
C SER A 102 -6.34 4.31 13.46
N GLU A 103 -5.67 5.41 13.14
CA GLU A 103 -4.66 6.05 13.99
C GLU A 103 -4.63 7.57 13.74
N ALA A 104 -5.56 8.28 14.31
CA ALA A 104 -5.38 9.69 14.55
C ALA A 104 -4.86 9.84 15.97
N GLY A 105 -3.67 10.40 16.16
CA GLY A 105 -3.13 10.64 17.52
C GLY A 105 -4.00 11.61 18.35
N MET A 106 -4.74 12.47 17.65
CA MET A 106 -5.95 13.16 18.02
C MET A 106 -6.90 12.99 16.85
N VAL A 107 -8.04 12.36 17.05
CA VAL A 107 -9.09 12.31 16.03
C VAL A 107 -9.69 13.70 15.94
N SER A 108 -9.31 14.47 14.91
CA SER A 108 -9.78 15.85 14.70
C SER A 108 -11.23 15.95 14.23
N ASP A 109 -11.85 14.84 13.88
CA ASP A 109 -13.29 14.75 13.56
C ASP A 109 -13.80 13.39 14.05
N PRO A 110 -14.01 13.24 15.38
CA PRO A 110 -14.41 11.96 15.94
C PRO A 110 -15.83 11.60 15.51
N VAL A 111 -16.07 10.31 15.30
CA VAL A 111 -17.45 9.80 15.16
C VAL A 111 -18.21 10.14 16.44
N THR A 112 -19.34 10.81 16.27
CA THR A 112 -20.20 11.27 17.38
C THR A 112 -21.57 10.59 17.30
N CYS A 113 -22.31 10.65 18.37
CA CYS A 113 -23.73 10.35 18.40
C CYS A 113 -24.49 11.52 19.07
N THR A 114 -25.81 11.52 18.90
CA THR A 114 -26.68 12.50 19.54
C THR A 114 -27.43 11.85 20.72
N PRO A 115 -27.94 12.64 21.69
CA PRO A 115 -28.71 12.12 22.82
C PRO A 115 -29.96 11.30 22.40
N ASP A 116 -30.51 11.61 21.24
CA ASP A 116 -31.74 10.99 20.72
C ASP A 116 -31.53 9.66 19.97
N MET A 117 -30.29 9.33 19.62
CA MET A 117 -29.96 8.04 19.00
C MET A 117 -30.23 6.90 19.97
N THR A 118 -30.54 5.73 19.40
CA THR A 118 -30.72 4.48 20.16
C THR A 118 -29.38 3.80 20.42
N ILE A 119 -29.33 2.95 21.44
CA ILE A 119 -28.15 2.11 21.75
C ILE A 119 -27.81 1.20 20.56
N ALA A 120 -28.82 0.63 19.86
CA ALA A 120 -28.62 -0.17 18.67
C ALA A 120 -27.85 0.59 17.57
N GLU A 121 -28.20 1.85 17.33
CA GLU A 121 -27.52 2.71 16.35
C GLU A 121 -26.08 3.00 16.77
N VAL A 122 -25.83 3.28 18.04
CA VAL A 122 -24.49 3.51 18.56
C VAL A 122 -23.62 2.25 18.53
N ASP A 123 -24.19 1.09 18.88
CA ASP A 123 -23.50 -0.19 18.79
C ASP A 123 -23.10 -0.52 17.34
N ALA A 124 -24.01 -0.28 16.38
CA ALA A 124 -23.71 -0.41 14.95
C ALA A 124 -22.58 0.51 14.49
N LEU A 125 -22.55 1.78 14.95
CA LEU A 125 -21.45 2.69 14.69
C LEU A 125 -20.13 2.20 15.32
N CYS A 126 -20.17 1.76 16.56
CA CYS A 126 -19.03 1.18 17.26
C CYS A 126 -18.47 -0.04 16.53
N ALA A 127 -19.33 -0.95 16.06
CA ALA A 127 -18.95 -2.11 15.27
C ALA A 127 -18.36 -1.74 13.91
N ARG A 128 -19.02 -0.83 13.18
CA ARG A 128 -18.57 -0.34 11.86
C ARG A 128 -17.19 0.29 11.92
N TYR A 129 -16.95 1.18 12.87
CA TYR A 129 -15.68 1.90 13.02
C TYR A 129 -14.68 1.25 13.97
N ARG A 130 -15.04 0.10 14.57
CA ARG A 130 -14.22 -0.66 15.56
C ARG A 130 -13.73 0.21 16.71
N ILE A 131 -14.61 1.05 17.23
CA ILE A 131 -14.37 1.94 18.36
C ILE A 131 -15.18 1.51 19.58
N SER A 132 -14.76 1.91 20.77
CA SER A 132 -15.34 1.46 22.03
C SER A 132 -16.18 2.53 22.74
N GLY A 133 -16.66 3.50 21.98
CA GLY A 133 -17.56 4.55 22.47
C GLY A 133 -17.32 5.89 21.76
N LEU A 134 -18.32 6.74 21.83
CA LEU A 134 -18.50 7.95 21.06
C LEU A 134 -18.74 9.15 21.99
N PRO A 135 -18.15 10.35 21.70
CA PRO A 135 -18.64 11.59 22.26
C PRO A 135 -20.09 11.82 21.86
N VAL A 136 -20.89 12.33 22.78
CA VAL A 136 -22.29 12.71 22.53
C VAL A 136 -22.33 14.22 22.37
N VAL A 137 -22.87 14.67 21.24
CA VAL A 137 -22.99 16.09 20.90
C VAL A 137 -24.42 16.48 20.63
N ASP A 138 -24.77 17.73 20.88
CA ASP A 138 -26.05 18.29 20.49
C ASP A 138 -26.08 18.69 19.00
N THR A 139 -27.16 19.30 18.56
CA THR A 139 -27.38 19.75 17.17
C THR A 139 -26.42 20.87 16.74
N GLU A 140 -25.80 21.57 17.68
CA GLU A 140 -24.81 22.62 17.43
C GLU A 140 -23.37 22.10 17.49
N GLY A 141 -23.20 20.84 17.85
CA GLY A 141 -21.89 20.17 17.98
C GLY A 141 -21.21 20.41 19.33
N MET A 142 -21.97 20.89 20.34
CA MET A 142 -21.49 21.06 21.71
C MET A 142 -21.38 19.69 22.38
N LEU A 143 -20.30 19.47 23.13
CA LEU A 143 -20.12 18.24 23.88
C LEU A 143 -21.10 18.20 25.07
N VAL A 144 -21.99 17.20 25.08
CA VAL A 144 -23.00 17.01 26.17
C VAL A 144 -22.76 15.76 26.98
N GLY A 145 -21.95 14.81 26.50
CA GLY A 145 -21.67 13.56 27.22
C GLY A 145 -20.72 12.66 26.44
N ILE A 146 -20.58 11.43 26.95
CA ILE A 146 -19.86 10.33 26.27
C ILE A 146 -20.63 9.02 26.48
N CYS A 147 -20.76 8.22 25.41
CA CYS A 147 -21.37 6.90 25.46
C CYS A 147 -20.33 5.85 25.06
N THR A 148 -20.04 4.91 25.94
CA THR A 148 -19.00 3.90 25.76
C THR A 148 -19.55 2.48 25.89
N ASN A 149 -18.78 1.48 25.44
CA ASN A 149 -19.15 0.07 25.64
C ASN A 149 -19.37 -0.28 27.12
N ARG A 150 -18.82 0.49 28.06
CA ARG A 150 -19.03 0.30 29.49
C ARG A 150 -20.43 0.73 29.90
N ASP A 151 -20.93 1.81 29.32
CA ASP A 151 -22.26 2.36 29.57
C ASP A 151 -23.34 1.45 28.96
N MET A 152 -23.09 0.87 27.79
CA MET A 152 -24.02 -0.02 27.07
C MET A 152 -23.97 -1.48 27.53
N ARG A 153 -22.93 -1.92 28.26
CA ARG A 153 -22.63 -3.33 28.53
C ARG A 153 -23.76 -4.10 29.23
N PHE A 154 -24.49 -3.44 30.07
CA PHE A 154 -25.55 -4.06 30.91
C PHE A 154 -26.94 -3.62 30.50
N GLU A 155 -27.07 -2.89 29.39
CA GLU A 155 -28.34 -2.46 28.87
C GLU A 155 -28.95 -3.60 28.04
N GLU A 156 -30.19 -3.99 28.40
CA GLU A 156 -30.96 -5.04 27.73
C GLU A 156 -31.90 -4.44 26.67
N ASP A 157 -32.30 -3.17 26.84
CA ASP A 157 -33.15 -2.44 25.90
C ASP A 157 -32.34 -1.66 24.88
N PHE A 158 -32.03 -2.26 23.76
CA PHE A 158 -31.30 -1.59 22.66
C PHE A 158 -32.11 -0.47 21.98
N SER A 159 -33.39 -0.31 22.30
CA SER A 159 -34.21 0.83 21.86
C SER A 159 -34.11 2.05 22.78
N ALA A 160 -33.48 1.91 23.95
CA ALA A 160 -33.24 2.99 24.88
C ALA A 160 -32.37 4.09 24.21
N LYS A 161 -32.59 5.33 24.65
CA LYS A 161 -31.85 6.48 24.11
C LYS A 161 -30.49 6.63 24.76
N VAL A 162 -29.53 7.14 23.99
CA VAL A 162 -28.19 7.48 24.47
C VAL A 162 -28.26 8.41 25.67
N ALA A 163 -29.19 9.35 25.69
CA ALA A 163 -29.39 10.28 26.83
C ALA A 163 -29.62 9.58 28.17
N ASP A 164 -30.22 8.38 28.16
CA ASP A 164 -30.59 7.64 29.36
C ASP A 164 -29.42 6.85 29.97
N VAL A 165 -28.39 6.53 29.12
CA VAL A 165 -27.28 5.65 29.51
C VAL A 165 -25.91 6.34 29.46
N MET A 166 -25.76 7.44 28.71
CA MET A 166 -24.47 8.15 28.59
C MET A 166 -23.97 8.66 29.92
N THR A 167 -22.64 8.84 30.01
CA THR A 167 -22.04 9.68 31.07
C THR A 167 -22.18 11.14 30.66
N PRO A 168 -23.02 11.96 31.35
CA PRO A 168 -23.26 13.36 30.98
C PRO A 168 -22.12 14.27 31.40
N MET A 169 -22.15 15.53 30.96
CA MET A 169 -21.26 16.58 31.51
C MET A 169 -21.49 16.78 33.02
N PRO A 170 -20.44 17.16 33.80
CA PRO A 170 -19.08 17.51 33.36
C PRO A 170 -18.18 16.32 33.13
N LEU A 171 -17.45 16.32 31.99
CA LEU A 171 -16.43 15.35 31.64
C LEU A 171 -15.02 15.94 31.85
N ILE A 172 -14.02 15.06 31.94
CA ILE A 172 -12.62 15.48 31.76
C ILE A 172 -12.39 15.75 30.30
N VAL A 173 -12.07 16.99 29.97
CA VAL A 173 -11.82 17.46 28.59
C VAL A 173 -10.46 18.18 28.56
N ALA A 174 -9.92 18.34 27.34
CA ALA A 174 -8.79 19.21 27.11
C ALA A 174 -9.12 20.25 26.04
N GLU A 175 -8.38 21.36 26.04
CA GLU A 175 -8.52 22.39 25.02
C GLU A 175 -7.78 22.01 23.73
N GLU A 176 -8.23 22.59 22.63
CA GLU A 176 -7.57 22.46 21.33
C GLU A 176 -6.10 22.90 21.41
N GLY A 177 -5.19 22.13 20.79
CA GLY A 177 -3.75 22.35 20.89
C GLY A 177 -3.07 21.70 22.11
N VAL A 178 -3.76 20.92 22.92
CA VAL A 178 -3.16 20.16 24.03
C VAL A 178 -2.00 19.29 23.52
N SER A 179 -0.85 19.33 24.21
CA SER A 179 0.28 18.46 23.87
C SER A 179 -0.01 16.99 24.21
N ALA A 180 0.59 16.05 23.45
CA ALA A 180 0.45 14.64 23.72
C ALA A 180 0.79 14.24 25.16
N ASP A 181 1.86 14.81 25.74
CA ASP A 181 2.28 14.54 27.12
C ASP A 181 1.28 15.10 28.15
N ALA A 182 0.67 16.26 27.89
CA ALA A 182 -0.37 16.82 28.73
C ALA A 182 -1.65 15.99 28.66
N ALA A 183 -2.05 15.54 27.47
CA ALA A 183 -3.20 14.66 27.30
C ALA A 183 -2.99 13.32 28.02
N LEU A 184 -1.79 12.70 27.90
CA LEU A 184 -1.46 11.46 28.60
C LEU A 184 -1.53 11.63 30.12
N ARG A 185 -1.04 12.76 30.64
CA ARG A 185 -1.14 13.08 32.09
C ARG A 185 -2.61 13.19 32.54
N LEU A 186 -3.48 13.86 31.77
CA LEU A 186 -4.91 13.98 32.11
C LEU A 186 -5.58 12.60 32.11
N LEU A 187 -5.35 11.77 31.05
CA LEU A 187 -5.88 10.40 30.97
C LEU A 187 -5.44 9.55 32.17
N SER A 188 -4.14 9.61 32.55
CA SER A 188 -3.57 8.84 33.65
C SER A 188 -4.05 9.34 35.02
N GLN A 189 -4.04 10.64 35.27
CA GLN A 189 -4.41 11.25 36.53
C GLN A 189 -5.89 11.00 36.86
N HIS A 190 -6.76 11.13 35.89
CA HIS A 190 -8.21 10.95 36.06
C HIS A 190 -8.67 9.50 35.76
N LYS A 191 -7.76 8.59 35.34
CA LYS A 191 -8.03 7.19 35.03
C LYS A 191 -9.15 7.02 33.99
N VAL A 192 -9.21 7.94 33.02
CA VAL A 192 -10.14 7.89 31.89
C VAL A 192 -9.44 7.36 30.64
N GLU A 193 -10.18 6.63 29.81
CA GLU A 193 -9.64 6.03 28.58
C GLU A 193 -9.78 6.94 27.36
N LYS A 194 -10.66 7.95 27.44
CA LYS A 194 -11.01 8.87 26.35
C LYS A 194 -11.01 10.29 26.87
N LEU A 195 -10.40 11.19 26.14
CA LEU A 195 -10.27 12.61 26.46
C LEU A 195 -10.84 13.42 25.30
N PRO A 196 -12.09 13.89 25.38
CA PRO A 196 -12.65 14.80 24.38
C PRO A 196 -11.85 16.12 24.36
N ILE A 197 -11.63 16.64 23.16
CA ILE A 197 -10.98 17.93 22.93
C ILE A 197 -12.06 18.92 22.52
N VAL A 198 -12.09 20.05 23.17
CA VAL A 198 -13.09 21.10 22.91
C VAL A 198 -12.41 22.43 22.60
N ASN A 199 -13.07 23.27 21.83
CA ASN A 199 -12.63 24.64 21.65
C ASN A 199 -13.11 25.54 22.82
N GLY A 200 -12.71 26.82 22.82
CA GLY A 200 -13.09 27.78 23.86
C GLY A 200 -14.61 28.03 24.03
N ALA A 201 -15.44 27.58 23.08
CA ALA A 201 -16.90 27.63 23.15
C ALA A 201 -17.51 26.30 23.68
N GLY A 202 -16.70 25.26 23.94
CA GLY A 202 -17.17 23.95 24.40
C GLY A 202 -17.62 23.01 23.27
N LYS A 203 -17.42 23.40 22.01
CA LYS A 203 -17.70 22.56 20.85
C LYS A 203 -16.62 21.49 20.72
N LEU A 204 -17.03 20.26 20.46
CA LEU A 204 -16.12 19.13 20.21
C LEU A 204 -15.29 19.37 18.95
N THR A 205 -13.95 19.30 19.07
CA THR A 205 -13.00 19.42 17.96
C THR A 205 -12.11 18.19 17.81
N GLY A 206 -12.11 17.30 18.81
CA GLY A 206 -11.29 16.09 18.72
C GLY A 206 -11.54 15.10 19.87
N LEU A 207 -10.88 13.95 19.73
CA LEU A 207 -10.87 12.88 20.75
C LEU A 207 -9.49 12.25 20.82
N ILE A 208 -8.92 12.13 22.01
CA ILE A 208 -7.67 11.39 22.28
C ILE A 208 -8.00 10.19 23.16
N THR A 209 -7.40 9.04 22.90
CA THR A 209 -7.59 7.83 23.71
C THR A 209 -6.27 7.23 24.20
N VAL A 210 -6.31 6.47 25.29
CA VAL A 210 -5.14 5.72 25.79
C VAL A 210 -4.61 4.74 24.73
N LYS A 211 -5.51 4.19 23.88
CA LYS A 211 -5.12 3.29 22.78
C LYS A 211 -4.21 3.98 21.75
N ASP A 212 -4.34 5.28 21.55
CA ASP A 212 -3.54 6.02 20.56
C ASP A 212 -2.09 6.15 21.03
N PHE A 213 -1.87 6.33 22.35
CA PHE A 213 -0.53 6.28 22.93
C PHE A 213 0.10 4.89 22.84
N ALA A 214 -0.64 3.84 23.20
CA ALA A 214 -0.16 2.46 23.10
C ALA A 214 0.20 2.08 21.67
N LYS A 215 -0.57 2.54 20.67
CA LYS A 215 -0.27 2.32 19.24
C LYS A 215 0.99 3.06 18.81
N ARG A 216 1.19 4.31 19.27
CA ARG A 216 2.38 5.11 18.96
C ARG A 216 3.65 4.44 19.48
N GLU A 217 3.60 3.88 20.68
CA GLU A 217 4.71 3.14 21.29
C GLU A 217 4.97 1.82 20.54
N LYS A 218 3.91 1.11 20.17
CA LYS A 218 3.99 -0.17 19.45
C LYS A 218 4.48 -0.03 18.00
N PHE A 219 4.16 1.09 17.34
CA PHE A 219 4.48 1.34 15.92
C PHE A 219 5.25 2.65 15.72
N PRO A 220 6.50 2.75 16.24
CA PRO A 220 7.28 3.99 16.18
C PRO A 220 7.65 4.40 14.75
N ASN A 221 7.67 3.45 13.82
CA ASN A 221 7.99 3.69 12.41
C ASN A 221 6.76 3.96 11.54
N ALA A 222 5.55 4.08 12.12
CA ALA A 222 4.34 4.25 11.33
C ALA A 222 4.45 5.44 10.35
N ALA A 223 4.06 5.21 9.10
CA ALA A 223 4.01 6.24 8.07
C ALA A 223 2.72 7.06 8.24
N LYS A 224 2.86 8.35 8.53
CA LYS A 224 1.76 9.26 8.89
C LYS A 224 1.82 10.54 8.10
N ASP A 225 0.64 11.12 7.85
CA ASP A 225 0.50 12.46 7.28
C ASP A 225 0.78 13.56 8.32
N GLY A 226 0.76 14.82 7.90
CA GLY A 226 0.99 15.97 8.77
C GLY A 226 -0.02 16.12 9.92
N SER A 227 -1.17 15.45 9.85
CA SER A 227 -2.20 15.40 10.91
C SER A 227 -2.05 14.17 11.82
N GLY A 228 -1.02 13.35 11.62
CA GLY A 228 -0.77 12.14 12.40
C GLY A 228 -1.61 10.92 12.02
N ARG A 229 -2.37 10.97 10.92
CA ARG A 229 -3.16 9.86 10.39
C ARG A 229 -2.28 8.97 9.50
N LEU A 230 -2.58 7.68 9.44
CA LEU A 230 -1.85 6.73 8.61
C LEU A 230 -1.91 7.11 7.12
N LEU A 231 -0.79 6.96 6.42
CA LEU A 231 -0.72 7.14 4.98
C LEU A 231 -1.37 5.98 4.24
N CYS A 232 -2.12 6.30 3.17
CA CYS A 232 -2.67 5.31 2.25
C CYS A 232 -2.79 5.87 0.83
N GLY A 233 -2.71 4.98 -0.15
CA GLY A 233 -2.98 5.29 -1.55
C GLY A 233 -4.16 4.50 -2.08
N ALA A 234 -4.69 4.93 -3.22
CA ALA A 234 -5.75 4.23 -3.91
C ALA A 234 -5.55 4.27 -5.42
N SER A 235 -5.89 3.16 -6.08
CA SER A 235 -5.80 3.09 -7.53
C SER A 235 -7.08 3.60 -8.21
N ILE A 236 -6.88 4.24 -9.35
CA ILE A 236 -7.92 4.66 -10.31
C ILE A 236 -7.59 4.10 -11.69
N GLY A 237 -8.55 4.10 -12.59
CA GLY A 237 -8.37 3.72 -13.99
C GLY A 237 -8.28 4.90 -14.93
N THR A 238 -8.61 4.64 -16.22
CA THR A 238 -8.66 5.65 -17.29
C THR A 238 -10.06 5.85 -17.85
N GLY A 239 -11.06 5.10 -17.36
CA GLY A 239 -12.46 5.23 -17.79
C GLY A 239 -13.12 6.55 -17.34
N GLU A 240 -14.32 6.81 -17.85
CA GLU A 240 -15.09 8.04 -17.61
C GLU A 240 -15.33 8.32 -16.11
N ASP A 241 -15.56 7.27 -15.30
CA ASP A 241 -15.79 7.38 -13.86
C ASP A 241 -14.51 7.68 -13.05
N SER A 242 -13.33 7.67 -13.67
CA SER A 242 -12.05 7.74 -12.94
C SER A 242 -11.81 9.08 -12.26
N LEU A 243 -12.19 10.20 -12.89
CA LEU A 243 -12.08 11.52 -12.24
C LEU A 243 -13.06 11.67 -11.08
N ARG A 244 -14.32 11.20 -11.25
CA ARG A 244 -15.28 11.18 -10.14
C ARG A 244 -14.78 10.33 -8.98
N ARG A 245 -14.22 9.16 -9.27
CA ARG A 245 -13.55 8.29 -8.28
C ARG A 245 -12.41 9.01 -7.59
N ALA A 246 -11.54 9.68 -8.36
CA ALA A 246 -10.44 10.49 -7.82
C ALA A 246 -10.95 11.55 -6.83
N GLY A 247 -11.96 12.34 -7.21
CA GLY A 247 -12.54 13.35 -6.33
C GLY A 247 -13.08 12.76 -5.02
N THR A 248 -13.87 11.68 -5.10
CA THR A 248 -14.42 11.02 -3.90
C THR A 248 -13.30 10.47 -2.98
N LEU A 249 -12.20 9.93 -3.54
CA LEU A 249 -11.06 9.43 -2.77
C LEU A 249 -10.27 10.58 -2.11
N VAL A 250 -10.11 11.71 -2.82
CA VAL A 250 -9.49 12.92 -2.27
C VAL A 250 -10.31 13.47 -1.10
N ASP A 251 -11.63 13.52 -1.24
CA ASP A 251 -12.55 13.94 -0.16
C ASP A 251 -12.50 13.00 1.05
N ALA A 252 -12.28 11.69 0.82
CA ALA A 252 -12.05 10.71 1.88
C ALA A 252 -10.65 10.83 2.54
N GLY A 253 -9.76 11.68 1.99
CA GLY A 253 -8.45 11.99 2.55
C GLY A 253 -7.32 11.05 2.14
N VAL A 254 -7.40 10.40 0.96
CA VAL A 254 -6.29 9.59 0.42
C VAL A 254 -5.03 10.46 0.21
N ASP A 255 -3.83 9.91 0.38
CA ASP A 255 -2.57 10.67 0.25
C ASP A 255 -1.97 10.59 -1.16
N ALA A 256 -2.19 9.49 -1.87
CA ALA A 256 -1.72 9.32 -3.25
C ALA A 256 -2.76 8.60 -4.11
N LEU A 257 -2.92 9.06 -5.35
CA LEU A 257 -3.67 8.36 -6.38
C LEU A 257 -2.72 7.64 -7.34
N VAL A 258 -3.07 6.40 -7.69
CA VAL A 258 -2.32 5.59 -8.66
C VAL A 258 -3.16 5.40 -9.91
N VAL A 259 -2.76 6.00 -11.04
CA VAL A 259 -3.32 5.67 -12.35
C VAL A 259 -2.72 4.34 -12.77
N ASP A 260 -3.47 3.26 -12.55
CA ASP A 260 -2.97 1.89 -12.56
C ASP A 260 -3.47 1.10 -13.79
N THR A 261 -2.56 0.85 -14.74
CA THR A 261 -2.83 0.15 -16.00
C THR A 261 -1.78 -0.91 -16.31
N ALA A 262 -2.08 -1.83 -17.20
CA ALA A 262 -1.13 -2.84 -17.63
C ALA A 262 0.00 -2.26 -18.51
N HIS A 263 -0.28 -1.14 -19.22
CA HIS A 263 0.67 -0.45 -20.08
C HIS A 263 0.41 1.05 -20.07
N ALA A 264 1.28 1.78 -19.40
CA ALA A 264 1.09 3.22 -19.16
C ALA A 264 1.66 4.12 -20.27
N HIS A 265 2.48 3.61 -21.19
CA HIS A 265 2.92 4.34 -22.38
C HIS A 265 1.79 4.36 -23.44
N ASN A 266 0.64 4.82 -23.04
CA ASN A 266 -0.59 4.93 -23.82
C ASN A 266 -1.14 6.34 -23.64
N THR A 267 -1.55 6.98 -24.73
CA THR A 267 -2.03 8.38 -24.73
C THR A 267 -3.14 8.60 -23.71
N GLY A 268 -4.15 7.70 -23.66
CA GLY A 268 -5.26 7.84 -22.71
C GLY A 268 -4.84 7.72 -21.24
N VAL A 269 -3.75 7.00 -20.95
CA VAL A 269 -3.19 6.91 -19.59
C VAL A 269 -2.43 8.18 -19.23
N LEU A 270 -1.59 8.67 -20.14
CA LEU A 270 -0.85 9.92 -19.97
C LEU A 270 -1.81 11.11 -19.81
N ASP A 271 -2.86 11.19 -20.62
CA ASP A 271 -3.91 12.19 -20.52
C ASP A 271 -4.63 12.13 -19.17
N MET A 272 -4.92 10.93 -18.66
CA MET A 272 -5.55 10.77 -17.35
C MET A 272 -4.65 11.28 -16.23
N VAL A 273 -3.35 10.96 -16.24
CA VAL A 273 -2.38 11.49 -15.27
C VAL A 273 -2.36 13.02 -15.32
N ALA A 274 -2.25 13.62 -16.50
CA ALA A 274 -2.26 15.07 -16.67
C ALA A 274 -3.56 15.72 -16.18
N ARG A 275 -4.73 15.09 -16.41
CA ARG A 275 -6.03 15.57 -15.94
C ARG A 275 -6.14 15.50 -14.42
N VAL A 276 -5.73 14.40 -13.80
CA VAL A 276 -5.74 14.26 -12.33
C VAL A 276 -4.80 15.27 -11.69
N LYS A 277 -3.60 15.46 -12.25
CA LYS A 277 -2.66 16.49 -11.78
C LYS A 277 -3.23 17.91 -11.92
N LYS A 278 -3.90 18.21 -13.01
CA LYS A 278 -4.52 19.53 -13.22
C LYS A 278 -5.65 19.80 -12.22
N GLU A 279 -6.44 18.79 -11.87
CA GLU A 279 -7.62 18.95 -11.02
C GLU A 279 -7.31 18.87 -9.53
N PHE A 280 -6.36 18.00 -9.14
CA PHE A 280 -6.09 17.70 -7.73
C PHE A 280 -4.61 17.88 -7.33
N GLY A 281 -3.73 18.29 -8.24
CA GLY A 281 -2.27 18.20 -8.08
C GLY A 281 -1.68 18.97 -6.91
N ASP A 282 -2.35 20.00 -6.41
CA ASP A 282 -1.89 20.75 -5.23
C ASP A 282 -2.31 20.06 -3.91
N LYS A 283 -3.19 19.05 -3.97
CA LYS A 283 -3.77 18.38 -2.81
C LYS A 283 -3.24 16.96 -2.63
N ILE A 284 -2.77 16.33 -3.72
CA ILE A 284 -2.47 14.91 -3.75
C ILE A 284 -1.35 14.58 -4.74
N ASP A 285 -0.54 13.59 -4.42
CA ASP A 285 0.46 13.06 -5.34
C ASP A 285 -0.14 12.02 -6.28
N VAL A 286 0.31 12.04 -7.55
CA VAL A 286 -0.15 11.15 -8.60
C VAL A 286 0.97 10.22 -9.04
N ILE A 287 0.73 8.92 -8.94
CA ILE A 287 1.62 7.86 -9.38
C ILE A 287 1.09 7.30 -10.70
N GLY A 288 1.93 7.22 -11.73
CA GLY A 288 1.56 6.64 -13.03
C GLY A 288 2.26 5.31 -13.29
N GLY A 289 1.54 4.33 -13.84
CA GLY A 289 2.11 3.01 -14.19
C GLY A 289 1.10 2.06 -14.84
N ASN A 290 1.58 0.86 -15.32
CA ASN A 290 2.96 0.38 -15.27
C ASN A 290 3.69 0.65 -16.60
N LEU A 291 4.97 0.86 -16.47
CA LEU A 291 5.86 1.09 -17.61
C LEU A 291 7.14 0.23 -17.50
N ALA A 292 7.94 0.15 -18.57
CA ALA A 292 9.13 -0.68 -18.56
C ALA A 292 10.27 -0.14 -19.44
N THR A 293 10.11 1.01 -20.09
CA THR A 293 11.09 1.58 -21.01
C THR A 293 11.43 3.03 -20.64
N ARG A 294 12.58 3.49 -21.09
CA ARG A 294 13.06 4.87 -20.89
C ARG A 294 12.06 5.88 -21.44
N GLY A 295 11.63 5.71 -22.72
CA GLY A 295 10.68 6.63 -23.34
C GLY A 295 9.32 6.67 -22.64
N ALA A 296 8.86 5.53 -22.08
CA ALA A 296 7.64 5.51 -21.27
C ALA A 296 7.81 6.29 -19.95
N ALA A 297 8.99 6.20 -19.33
CA ALA A 297 9.29 6.97 -18.13
C ALA A 297 9.35 8.47 -18.41
N GLU A 298 9.99 8.87 -19.51
CA GLU A 298 10.02 10.26 -19.98
C GLU A 298 8.61 10.82 -20.19
N ALA A 299 7.78 10.12 -20.97
CA ALA A 299 6.40 10.54 -21.26
C ALA A 299 5.55 10.64 -19.98
N MET A 300 5.71 9.72 -19.03
CA MET A 300 4.97 9.74 -17.78
C MET A 300 5.39 10.90 -16.87
N ILE A 301 6.68 11.24 -16.85
CA ILE A 301 7.22 12.40 -16.12
C ILE A 301 6.70 13.70 -16.75
N GLU A 302 6.68 13.80 -18.08
CA GLU A 302 6.11 14.95 -18.81
C GLU A 302 4.61 15.12 -18.55
N ALA A 303 3.87 14.02 -18.39
CA ALA A 303 2.47 14.05 -18.00
C ALA A 303 2.23 14.56 -16.57
N GLY A 304 3.30 14.76 -15.77
CA GLY A 304 3.27 15.37 -14.44
C GLY A 304 3.16 14.37 -13.28
N ALA A 305 3.50 13.10 -13.47
CA ALA A 305 3.51 12.12 -12.39
C ALA A 305 4.54 12.49 -11.30
N ASP A 306 4.16 12.32 -10.03
CA ASP A 306 5.01 12.54 -8.86
C ASP A 306 5.85 11.30 -8.50
N ALA A 307 5.48 10.14 -9.01
CA ALA A 307 6.26 8.91 -9.04
C ALA A 307 5.83 8.04 -10.21
N ILE A 308 6.74 7.17 -10.66
CA ILE A 308 6.46 6.22 -11.74
C ILE A 308 6.57 4.78 -11.24
N LYS A 309 5.66 3.91 -11.72
CA LYS A 309 5.60 2.51 -11.32
C LYS A 309 6.04 1.62 -12.48
N VAL A 310 7.11 0.82 -12.23
CA VAL A 310 7.84 0.05 -13.23
C VAL A 310 7.60 -1.44 -13.06
N GLY A 311 7.15 -2.10 -14.14
CA GLY A 311 6.97 -3.55 -14.18
C GLY A 311 5.85 -3.98 -15.14
N ILE A 312 6.21 -4.59 -16.28
CA ILE A 312 5.29 -5.20 -17.22
C ILE A 312 5.56 -6.72 -17.27
N GLY A 313 4.63 -7.49 -16.71
CA GLY A 313 4.66 -8.93 -16.71
C GLY A 313 5.56 -9.65 -15.70
N PRO A 314 6.20 -9.02 -14.67
CA PRO A 314 7.05 -9.75 -13.73
C PRO A 314 6.28 -10.44 -12.60
N GLY A 315 5.01 -10.11 -12.40
CA GLY A 315 4.19 -10.66 -11.31
C GLY A 315 3.99 -12.17 -11.40
N SER A 316 3.98 -12.86 -10.27
CA SER A 316 3.88 -14.34 -10.20
C SER A 316 2.57 -14.92 -10.75
N ILE A 317 1.54 -14.09 -10.87
CA ILE A 317 0.21 -14.45 -11.40
C ILE A 317 -0.07 -13.79 -12.77
N CYS A 318 0.90 -13.06 -13.31
CA CYS A 318 0.77 -12.37 -14.58
C CYS A 318 1.14 -13.28 -15.75
N THR A 319 0.30 -13.29 -16.78
CA THR A 319 0.55 -14.05 -18.01
C THR A 319 0.71 -13.16 -19.23
N THR A 320 0.81 -11.84 -19.08
CA THR A 320 0.99 -10.87 -20.17
C THR A 320 2.14 -11.25 -21.09
N ARG A 321 3.30 -11.66 -20.55
CA ARG A 321 4.47 -12.06 -21.33
C ARG A 321 4.24 -13.33 -22.16
N VAL A 322 3.35 -14.21 -21.71
CA VAL A 322 3.02 -15.47 -22.41
C VAL A 322 1.88 -15.24 -23.40
N VAL A 323 0.85 -14.50 -22.99
CA VAL A 323 -0.37 -14.29 -23.80
C VAL A 323 -0.16 -13.24 -24.88
N ALA A 324 0.45 -12.09 -24.52
CA ALA A 324 0.69 -10.98 -25.44
C ALA A 324 2.12 -10.98 -26.04
N GLY A 325 3.06 -11.76 -25.48
CA GLY A 325 4.47 -11.73 -25.87
C GLY A 325 5.21 -10.43 -25.51
N VAL A 326 4.64 -9.60 -24.61
CA VAL A 326 5.13 -8.27 -24.26
C VAL A 326 5.58 -8.20 -22.80
N GLY A 327 6.71 -7.53 -22.56
CA GLY A 327 7.25 -7.32 -21.22
C GLY A 327 8.75 -7.00 -21.26
N ALA A 328 9.30 -6.64 -20.10
CA ALA A 328 10.75 -6.46 -19.95
C ALA A 328 11.21 -7.11 -18.63
N PRO A 329 12.41 -7.72 -18.59
CA PRO A 329 13.02 -8.20 -17.37
C PRO A 329 13.20 -7.05 -16.38
N GLN A 330 12.93 -7.32 -15.10
CA GLN A 330 12.63 -6.25 -14.13
C GLN A 330 13.83 -5.38 -13.78
N ILE A 331 15.02 -5.95 -13.64
CA ILE A 331 16.24 -5.15 -13.37
C ILE A 331 16.50 -4.19 -14.54
N THR A 332 16.42 -4.66 -15.78
CA THR A 332 16.60 -3.83 -16.97
C THR A 332 15.54 -2.73 -17.04
N ALA A 333 14.27 -3.06 -16.78
CA ALA A 333 13.19 -2.07 -16.78
C ALA A 333 13.42 -0.94 -15.75
N ILE A 334 13.90 -1.29 -14.54
CA ILE A 334 14.21 -0.30 -13.51
C ILE A 334 15.40 0.58 -13.94
N LEU A 335 16.49 -0.03 -14.42
CA LEU A 335 17.68 0.70 -14.89
C LEU A 335 17.35 1.68 -16.01
N GLU A 336 16.55 1.28 -17.00
CA GLU A 336 16.11 2.15 -18.09
C GLU A 336 15.24 3.31 -17.60
N ALA A 337 14.28 3.05 -16.72
CA ALA A 337 13.43 4.09 -16.14
C ALA A 337 14.19 5.02 -15.18
N ALA A 338 15.25 4.52 -14.52
CA ALA A 338 16.04 5.29 -13.56
C ALA A 338 16.78 6.48 -14.21
N VAL A 339 17.13 6.41 -15.49
CA VAL A 339 17.86 7.46 -16.17
C VAL A 339 17.07 8.78 -16.22
N PRO A 340 15.86 8.84 -16.82
CA PRO A 340 15.06 10.06 -16.83
C PRO A 340 14.49 10.41 -15.44
N ALA A 341 14.14 9.41 -14.63
CA ALA A 341 13.57 9.63 -13.31
C ALA A 341 14.54 10.35 -12.37
N ARG A 342 15.80 9.93 -12.32
CA ARG A 342 16.86 10.57 -11.53
C ARG A 342 17.09 12.02 -11.98
N LYS A 343 17.11 12.27 -13.29
CA LYS A 343 17.26 13.62 -13.87
C LYS A 343 16.11 14.54 -13.47
N ALA A 344 14.89 14.02 -13.40
CA ALA A 344 13.69 14.79 -13.08
C ALA A 344 13.38 14.83 -11.57
N GLY A 345 14.12 14.11 -10.73
CA GLY A 345 13.83 13.98 -9.29
C GLY A 345 12.49 13.27 -9.02
N VAL A 346 12.11 12.30 -9.88
CA VAL A 346 10.86 11.53 -9.75
C VAL A 346 11.19 10.14 -9.22
N PRO A 347 10.64 9.73 -8.05
CA PRO A 347 10.86 8.41 -7.48
C PRO A 347 10.29 7.27 -8.35
N ILE A 348 10.94 6.11 -8.26
CA ILE A 348 10.52 4.88 -8.93
C ILE A 348 10.00 3.87 -7.93
N ILE A 349 8.87 3.25 -8.26
CA ILE A 349 8.30 2.11 -7.56
C ILE A 349 8.55 0.86 -8.43
N ALA A 350 9.37 -0.08 -7.96
CA ALA A 350 9.55 -1.36 -8.64
C ALA A 350 8.40 -2.31 -8.29
N ASP A 351 7.60 -2.68 -9.29
CA ASP A 351 6.37 -3.45 -9.09
C ASP A 351 6.49 -4.86 -9.68
N GLY A 352 6.48 -5.87 -8.81
CA GLY A 352 6.42 -7.28 -9.17
C GLY A 352 7.78 -7.98 -9.36
N GLY A 353 7.74 -9.30 -9.41
CA GLY A 353 8.89 -10.17 -9.63
C GLY A 353 9.70 -10.54 -8.38
N MET A 354 9.55 -9.84 -7.28
CA MET A 354 10.29 -10.08 -6.05
C MET A 354 9.76 -11.30 -5.29
N GLN A 355 10.68 -12.15 -4.86
CA GLN A 355 10.41 -13.41 -4.16
C GLN A 355 11.06 -13.44 -2.78
N TYR A 356 12.20 -12.77 -2.63
CA TYR A 356 13.01 -12.72 -1.42
C TYR A 356 13.40 -11.28 -1.08
N SER A 357 13.86 -11.07 0.14
CA SER A 357 14.35 -9.75 0.58
C SER A 357 15.55 -9.25 -0.22
N GLY A 358 16.38 -10.17 -0.74
CA GLY A 358 17.49 -9.81 -1.62
C GLY A 358 17.03 -9.14 -2.92
N ASP A 359 15.87 -9.51 -3.46
CA ASP A 359 15.33 -8.89 -4.66
C ASP A 359 14.90 -7.44 -4.41
N ILE A 360 14.44 -7.12 -3.19
CA ILE A 360 14.16 -5.75 -2.76
C ILE A 360 15.45 -4.92 -2.81
N ALA A 361 16.54 -5.44 -2.24
CA ALA A 361 17.83 -4.76 -2.27
C ALA A 361 18.33 -4.53 -3.71
N LYS A 362 18.19 -5.54 -4.58
CA LYS A 362 18.54 -5.43 -6.01
C LYS A 362 17.68 -4.39 -6.74
N ALA A 363 16.38 -4.34 -6.47
CA ALA A 363 15.48 -3.34 -7.08
C ALA A 363 15.87 -1.91 -6.68
N LEU A 364 16.16 -1.70 -5.39
CA LEU A 364 16.61 -0.40 -4.88
C LEU A 364 17.98 -0.03 -5.46
N ALA A 365 18.94 -0.95 -5.50
CA ALA A 365 20.23 -0.72 -6.12
C ALA A 365 20.16 -0.40 -7.63
N ALA A 366 19.17 -0.96 -8.33
CA ALA A 366 18.91 -0.66 -9.74
C ALA A 366 18.34 0.77 -9.97
N GLY A 367 17.97 1.48 -8.91
CA GLY A 367 17.47 2.85 -8.97
C GLY A 367 16.02 3.04 -8.54
N ALA A 368 15.35 2.01 -8.04
CA ALA A 368 14.04 2.18 -7.42
C ALA A 368 14.18 2.89 -6.06
N SER A 369 13.17 3.67 -5.69
CA SER A 369 13.04 4.30 -4.37
C SER A 369 12.23 3.44 -3.41
N SER A 370 11.30 2.64 -3.94
CA SER A 370 10.47 1.72 -3.18
C SER A 370 10.05 0.53 -4.04
N VAL A 371 9.48 -0.48 -3.39
CA VAL A 371 9.02 -1.70 -4.03
C VAL A 371 7.56 -1.98 -3.72
N MET A 372 6.81 -2.50 -4.70
CA MET A 372 5.42 -2.94 -4.52
C MET A 372 5.38 -4.47 -4.45
N LEU A 373 4.79 -4.98 -3.36
CA LEU A 373 4.70 -6.42 -3.10
C LEU A 373 3.25 -6.92 -3.22
N GLY A 374 3.07 -7.97 -4.03
CA GLY A 374 1.80 -8.69 -4.18
C GLY A 374 1.84 -10.06 -3.48
N SER A 375 2.48 -11.05 -4.10
CA SER A 375 2.49 -12.45 -3.64
C SER A 375 3.04 -12.64 -2.23
N LEU A 376 4.05 -11.88 -1.84
CA LEU A 376 4.64 -11.96 -0.49
C LEU A 376 3.66 -11.54 0.61
N LEU A 377 2.68 -10.68 0.29
CA LEU A 377 1.68 -10.18 1.23
C LEU A 377 0.30 -10.85 1.08
N ALA A 378 0.00 -11.45 -0.08
CA ALA A 378 -1.31 -12.08 -0.35
C ALA A 378 -1.68 -13.21 0.62
N GLY A 379 -0.68 -13.92 1.16
CA GLY A 379 -0.86 -15.00 2.13
C GLY A 379 -1.02 -14.54 3.59
N THR A 380 -1.13 -13.24 3.87
CA THR A 380 -1.17 -12.75 5.25
C THR A 380 -2.59 -12.61 5.80
N THR A 381 -2.70 -12.48 7.12
CA THR A 381 -3.96 -12.29 7.84
C THR A 381 -4.74 -11.06 7.35
N GLU A 382 -4.03 -9.99 6.99
CA GLU A 382 -4.61 -8.70 6.63
C GLU A 382 -5.05 -8.62 5.17
N ALA A 383 -4.54 -9.50 4.31
CA ALA A 383 -5.00 -9.59 2.93
C ALA A 383 -6.48 -9.99 2.87
N PRO A 384 -7.26 -9.51 1.86
CA PRO A 384 -8.65 -9.90 1.69
C PRO A 384 -8.83 -11.41 1.46
N GLY A 385 -10.02 -11.90 1.76
CA GLY A 385 -10.41 -13.30 1.60
C GLY A 385 -10.15 -14.18 2.83
N GLU A 386 -10.78 -15.34 2.83
CA GLU A 386 -10.75 -16.30 3.94
C GLU A 386 -9.58 -17.27 3.84
N ILE A 387 -9.18 -17.84 4.98
CA ILE A 387 -8.21 -18.92 5.05
C ILE A 387 -8.91 -20.23 4.71
N THR A 388 -8.38 -20.95 3.73
CA THR A 388 -8.86 -22.29 3.35
C THR A 388 -7.84 -23.35 3.76
N VAL A 389 -8.33 -24.51 4.20
CA VAL A 389 -7.47 -25.64 4.60
C VAL A 389 -7.52 -26.71 3.50
N VAL A 390 -6.37 -27.07 2.97
CA VAL A 390 -6.23 -28.13 1.96
C VAL A 390 -5.09 -29.06 2.36
N ASN A 391 -5.40 -30.34 2.50
CA ASN A 391 -4.42 -31.37 2.97
C ASN A 391 -3.69 -30.96 4.27
N GLY A 392 -4.43 -30.40 5.24
CA GLY A 392 -3.88 -29.97 6.53
C GLY A 392 -3.05 -28.68 6.49
N LYS A 393 -2.88 -28.03 5.34
CA LYS A 393 -2.16 -26.76 5.20
C LYS A 393 -3.12 -25.61 4.92
N GLN A 394 -2.80 -24.46 5.48
CA GLN A 394 -3.60 -23.23 5.32
C GLN A 394 -3.16 -22.45 4.09
N TYR A 395 -4.15 -21.94 3.36
CA TYR A 395 -3.95 -21.15 2.13
C TYR A 395 -4.89 -19.95 2.08
N LYS A 396 -4.51 -18.95 1.29
CA LYS A 396 -5.41 -17.86 0.84
C LYS A 396 -5.50 -17.85 -0.67
N MET A 397 -6.64 -17.40 -1.19
CA MET A 397 -6.80 -17.16 -2.63
C MET A 397 -5.92 -15.99 -3.06
N TYR A 398 -5.28 -16.15 -4.22
CA TYR A 398 -4.48 -15.11 -4.83
C TYR A 398 -4.71 -15.12 -6.34
N ARG A 399 -4.98 -13.94 -6.91
CA ARG A 399 -5.27 -13.83 -8.35
C ARG A 399 -4.70 -12.55 -8.96
N GLY A 400 -4.42 -12.62 -10.27
CA GLY A 400 -4.09 -11.46 -11.07
C GLY A 400 -5.30 -10.59 -11.34
N MET A 401 -5.11 -9.29 -11.44
CA MET A 401 -6.18 -8.35 -11.82
C MET A 401 -6.68 -8.58 -13.25
N GLY A 402 -5.87 -9.22 -14.12
CA GLY A 402 -6.25 -9.68 -15.45
C GLY A 402 -6.80 -11.11 -15.48
N SER A 403 -7.09 -11.76 -14.36
CA SER A 403 -7.75 -13.06 -14.32
C SER A 403 -9.24 -12.94 -14.63
N LEU A 404 -9.86 -14.03 -15.09
CA LEU A 404 -11.30 -14.05 -15.38
C LEU A 404 -12.14 -13.68 -14.17
N GLY A 405 -11.81 -14.18 -12.97
CA GLY A 405 -12.54 -13.86 -11.75
C GLY A 405 -12.41 -12.40 -11.32
N ALA A 406 -11.25 -11.77 -11.54
CA ALA A 406 -11.09 -10.34 -11.28
C ALA A 406 -11.87 -9.49 -12.30
N MET A 407 -11.87 -9.89 -13.58
CA MET A 407 -12.58 -9.18 -14.65
C MET A 407 -14.11 -9.40 -14.64
N LYS A 408 -14.62 -10.46 -13.98
CA LYS A 408 -16.06 -10.67 -13.80
C LYS A 408 -16.70 -9.74 -12.78
N GLY A 409 -15.91 -9.13 -11.93
CA GLY A 409 -16.34 -8.16 -10.91
C GLY A 409 -16.68 -8.77 -9.57
N ARG A 410 -16.70 -7.93 -8.56
CA ARG A 410 -17.12 -8.23 -7.19
C ARG A 410 -18.36 -7.40 -6.86
N GLY A 411 -19.47 -8.04 -6.47
CA GLY A 411 -20.64 -7.34 -5.93
C GLY A 411 -20.61 -7.42 -4.41
N LEU A 412 -20.26 -6.36 -3.70
CA LEU A 412 -20.44 -6.28 -2.23
C LEU A 412 -21.87 -5.86 -1.84
N HIS A 413 -22.57 -5.14 -2.73
CA HIS A 413 -23.95 -4.67 -2.51
C HIS A 413 -24.89 -4.94 -3.69
N GLY A 414 -24.72 -6.07 -4.42
CA GLY A 414 -25.67 -6.52 -5.45
C GLY A 414 -25.40 -6.04 -6.87
N GLU A 415 -24.44 -5.15 -7.11
CA GLU A 415 -24.01 -4.75 -8.45
C GLU A 415 -22.78 -5.55 -8.90
N GLN A 416 -22.95 -6.52 -9.78
CA GLN A 416 -21.84 -7.20 -10.47
C GLN A 416 -21.25 -6.28 -11.56
N ARG A 417 -20.46 -5.28 -11.16
CA ARG A 417 -19.70 -4.45 -12.12
C ARG A 417 -18.21 -4.74 -11.96
N SER A 418 -17.53 -5.01 -13.06
CA SER A 418 -16.09 -5.14 -13.10
C SER A 418 -15.43 -3.78 -13.29
N TYR A 419 -14.49 -3.48 -12.42
CA TYR A 419 -13.63 -2.28 -12.53
C TYR A 419 -12.19 -2.67 -12.89
N SER A 420 -11.96 -3.90 -13.38
CA SER A 420 -10.64 -4.43 -13.72
C SER A 420 -10.40 -4.58 -15.23
N LYS A 421 -11.47 -4.64 -16.05
CA LYS A 421 -11.38 -4.84 -17.50
C LYS A 421 -10.61 -3.73 -18.22
N ASP A 422 -10.82 -2.47 -17.82
CA ASP A 422 -10.18 -1.31 -18.43
C ASP A 422 -8.66 -1.26 -18.16
N ARG A 423 -8.16 -1.90 -17.10
CA ARG A 423 -6.73 -2.08 -16.84
C ARG A 423 -6.02 -2.77 -18.01
N TYR A 424 -6.72 -3.68 -18.69
CA TYR A 424 -6.24 -4.50 -19.79
C TYR A 424 -6.87 -4.08 -21.13
N PHE A 425 -7.39 -2.86 -21.22
CA PHE A 425 -8.01 -2.31 -22.44
C PHE A 425 -9.17 -3.16 -23.00
N GLN A 426 -9.93 -3.85 -22.14
CA GLN A 426 -11.06 -4.70 -22.47
C GLN A 426 -12.39 -4.18 -21.89
N ALA A 427 -12.50 -2.86 -21.66
CA ALA A 427 -13.70 -2.26 -21.08
C ALA A 427 -14.96 -2.43 -21.96
N ASP A 428 -14.78 -2.47 -23.26
CA ASP A 428 -15.81 -2.65 -24.30
C ASP A 428 -16.28 -4.10 -24.47
N VAL A 429 -15.55 -5.08 -23.90
CA VAL A 429 -15.90 -6.50 -24.00
C VAL A 429 -17.08 -6.80 -23.06
N THR A 430 -18.25 -7.04 -23.64
CA THR A 430 -19.50 -7.31 -22.89
C THR A 430 -19.69 -8.81 -22.59
N SER A 431 -19.22 -9.71 -23.46
CA SER A 431 -19.34 -11.16 -23.29
C SER A 431 -18.12 -11.72 -22.54
N GLU A 432 -18.39 -12.47 -21.46
CA GLU A 432 -17.32 -13.10 -20.67
C GLU A 432 -16.45 -14.09 -21.49
N GLU A 433 -17.06 -14.77 -22.45
CA GLU A 433 -16.38 -15.74 -23.33
C GLU A 433 -15.36 -15.08 -24.27
N LYS A 434 -15.48 -13.77 -24.50
CA LYS A 434 -14.59 -12.99 -25.35
C LYS A 434 -13.46 -12.30 -24.58
N LEU A 435 -13.45 -12.39 -23.25
CA LEU A 435 -12.36 -11.85 -22.44
C LEU A 435 -11.09 -12.66 -22.67
N VAL A 436 -9.97 -11.96 -22.84
CA VAL A 436 -8.63 -12.56 -22.96
C VAL A 436 -7.91 -12.31 -21.62
N PRO A 437 -7.78 -13.32 -20.75
CA PRO A 437 -7.13 -13.14 -19.46
C PRO A 437 -5.61 -13.03 -19.61
N GLU A 438 -5.05 -12.06 -18.90
CA GLU A 438 -3.61 -11.85 -18.73
C GLU A 438 -3.15 -12.11 -17.29
N GLY A 439 -3.84 -12.99 -16.59
CA GLY A 439 -3.54 -13.39 -15.23
C GLY A 439 -4.23 -14.69 -14.85
N ILE A 440 -3.65 -15.40 -13.91
CA ILE A 440 -4.18 -16.63 -13.35
C ILE A 440 -4.77 -16.43 -11.97
N GLU A 441 -5.54 -17.42 -11.53
CA GLU A 441 -6.08 -17.56 -10.17
C GLU A 441 -5.49 -18.81 -9.53
N GLY A 442 -5.19 -18.72 -8.25
CA GLY A 442 -4.64 -19.82 -7.50
C GLY A 442 -4.70 -19.57 -6.00
N ARG A 443 -3.94 -20.32 -5.27
CA ARG A 443 -3.81 -20.21 -3.81
C ARG A 443 -2.36 -20.07 -3.41
N ILE A 444 -2.12 -19.32 -2.34
CA ILE A 444 -0.80 -19.11 -1.77
C ILE A 444 -0.80 -19.58 -0.31
N PRO A 445 0.29 -20.16 0.21
CA PRO A 445 0.37 -20.56 1.60
C PRO A 445 0.07 -19.38 2.54
N PHE A 446 -0.69 -19.64 3.60
CA PHE A 446 -0.89 -18.69 4.68
C PHE A 446 0.41 -18.47 5.45
N ARG A 447 0.75 -17.21 5.76
CA ARG A 447 2.04 -16.79 6.32
C ARG A 447 1.93 -15.99 7.62
N GLY A 448 0.76 -15.94 8.24
CA GLY A 448 0.54 -15.13 9.44
C GLY A 448 0.42 -13.65 9.15
N ASP A 449 0.93 -12.80 10.04
CA ASP A 449 0.71 -11.35 9.99
C ASP A 449 1.64 -10.64 9.00
N ALA A 450 1.12 -9.65 8.29
CA ALA A 450 1.87 -8.83 7.34
C ALA A 450 3.08 -8.13 8.00
N GLY A 451 2.93 -7.70 9.26
CA GLY A 451 4.01 -7.08 10.03
C GLY A 451 5.24 -7.98 10.17
N ALA A 452 5.03 -9.28 10.41
CA ALA A 452 6.13 -10.25 10.50
C ALA A 452 6.87 -10.42 9.16
N ILE A 453 6.11 -10.46 8.05
CA ILE A 453 6.70 -10.54 6.70
C ILE A 453 7.52 -9.28 6.39
N VAL A 454 6.95 -8.09 6.62
CA VAL A 454 7.65 -6.82 6.37
C VAL A 454 8.93 -6.74 7.22
N TYR A 455 8.87 -7.18 8.48
CA TYR A 455 10.05 -7.20 9.35
C TYR A 455 11.18 -8.07 8.77
N GLN A 456 10.87 -9.27 8.25
CA GLN A 456 11.87 -10.15 7.61
C GLN A 456 12.43 -9.52 6.31
N MET A 457 11.56 -8.90 5.50
CA MET A 457 11.99 -8.24 4.27
C MET A 457 12.94 -7.07 4.56
N VAL A 458 12.60 -6.24 5.54
CA VAL A 458 13.46 -5.12 6.00
C VAL A 458 14.76 -5.62 6.62
N GLY A 459 14.71 -6.73 7.36
CA GLY A 459 15.90 -7.37 7.93
C GLY A 459 16.91 -7.78 6.84
N GLY A 460 16.42 -8.43 5.77
CA GLY A 460 17.26 -8.79 4.63
C GLY A 460 17.79 -7.58 3.86
N LEU A 461 16.98 -6.52 3.69
CA LEU A 461 17.43 -5.26 3.09
C LEU A 461 18.56 -4.63 3.92
N ARG A 462 18.40 -4.55 5.25
CA ARG A 462 19.45 -4.03 6.16
C ARG A 462 20.74 -4.83 6.08
N ALA A 463 20.64 -6.17 5.97
CA ALA A 463 21.81 -7.02 5.76
C ALA A 463 22.53 -6.69 4.44
N ALA A 464 21.77 -6.53 3.33
CA ALA A 464 22.34 -6.13 2.05
C ALA A 464 23.03 -4.76 2.12
N MET A 465 22.42 -3.77 2.78
CA MET A 465 23.04 -2.46 3.02
C MET A 465 24.34 -2.57 3.83
N GLY A 466 24.37 -3.45 4.82
CA GLY A 466 25.59 -3.75 5.57
C GLY A 466 26.70 -4.33 4.69
N TYR A 467 26.38 -5.27 3.80
CA TYR A 467 27.37 -5.86 2.87
C TYR A 467 27.86 -4.90 1.79
N THR A 468 27.03 -3.95 1.38
CA THR A 468 27.39 -2.95 0.34
C THR A 468 27.97 -1.68 0.89
N GLY A 469 28.06 -1.51 2.22
CA GLY A 469 28.55 -0.29 2.86
C GLY A 469 27.61 0.90 2.70
N SER A 470 26.29 0.65 2.58
CA SER A 470 25.30 1.69 2.32
C SER A 470 24.55 2.07 3.59
N HIS A 471 24.67 3.31 4.09
CA HIS A 471 23.97 3.80 5.28
C HIS A 471 22.51 4.16 4.97
N THR A 472 22.21 4.52 3.72
CA THR A 472 20.90 4.98 3.25
C THR A 472 20.50 4.27 1.95
N ILE A 473 19.19 4.33 1.61
CA ILE A 473 18.69 3.83 0.32
C ILE A 473 19.34 4.57 -0.86
N ALA A 474 19.62 5.87 -0.71
CA ALA A 474 20.29 6.65 -1.75
C ALA A 474 21.69 6.12 -2.04
N GLU A 475 22.47 5.78 -1.01
CA GLU A 475 23.80 5.19 -1.18
C GLU A 475 23.73 3.77 -1.77
N LEU A 476 22.69 3.00 -1.45
CA LEU A 476 22.49 1.66 -2.04
C LEU A 476 22.28 1.72 -3.55
N ASN A 477 21.76 2.82 -4.10
CA ASN A 477 21.62 3.04 -5.55
C ASN A 477 22.99 3.10 -6.27
N ASP A 478 24.08 3.30 -5.54
CA ASP A 478 25.44 3.32 -6.09
C ASP A 478 26.14 1.95 -6.01
N ALA A 479 25.49 0.94 -5.43
CA ALA A 479 26.01 -0.41 -5.37
C ALA A 479 26.11 -1.07 -6.76
N HIS A 480 27.14 -1.90 -6.93
CA HIS A 480 27.43 -2.55 -8.21
C HIS A 480 26.83 -3.95 -8.27
N PHE A 481 26.48 -4.35 -9.48
CA PHE A 481 26.02 -5.71 -9.79
C PHE A 481 27.12 -6.54 -10.45
N VAL A 482 27.05 -7.84 -10.20
CA VAL A 482 27.66 -8.87 -11.06
C VAL A 482 26.52 -9.65 -11.73
N GLN A 483 26.65 -9.85 -13.03
CA GLN A 483 25.77 -10.77 -13.75
C GLN A 483 26.21 -12.20 -13.47
N ILE A 484 25.26 -13.08 -13.16
CA ILE A 484 25.50 -14.51 -12.90
C ILE A 484 24.90 -15.39 -13.98
N THR A 485 25.35 -16.62 -14.04
CA THR A 485 24.80 -17.68 -14.91
C THR A 485 23.76 -18.50 -14.16
N GLY A 486 23.04 -19.39 -14.86
CA GLY A 486 22.16 -20.37 -14.20
C GLY A 486 22.89 -21.29 -13.21
N ALA A 487 24.22 -21.51 -13.40
CA ALA A 487 25.05 -22.23 -12.42
C ALA A 487 25.28 -21.38 -11.17
N GLY A 488 25.57 -20.08 -11.32
CA GLY A 488 25.70 -19.13 -10.21
C GLY A 488 24.39 -18.91 -9.45
N LEU A 489 23.24 -18.95 -10.13
CA LEU A 489 21.94 -18.91 -9.47
C LEU A 489 21.74 -20.14 -8.58
N ARG A 490 22.04 -21.34 -9.09
CA ARG A 490 21.95 -22.57 -8.29
C ARG A 490 22.90 -22.57 -7.09
N GLU A 491 24.13 -22.08 -7.26
CA GLU A 491 25.10 -21.89 -6.16
C GLU A 491 24.58 -20.92 -5.10
N SER A 492 23.77 -19.93 -5.47
CA SER A 492 23.20 -18.91 -4.58
C SER A 492 22.09 -19.45 -3.67
N HIS A 493 21.52 -20.60 -3.99
CA HIS A 493 20.51 -21.26 -3.18
C HIS A 493 21.12 -22.41 -2.37
N PRO A 494 20.57 -22.74 -1.18
CA PRO A 494 20.98 -23.94 -0.44
C PRO A 494 20.91 -25.18 -1.33
N HIS A 495 22.01 -25.93 -1.43
CA HIS A 495 22.13 -27.13 -2.22
C HIS A 495 22.87 -28.23 -1.41
N ASP A 496 22.72 -29.47 -1.84
CA ASP A 496 23.34 -30.65 -1.23
C ASP A 496 22.93 -30.89 0.25
N ILE A 497 21.79 -30.33 0.66
CA ILE A 497 21.21 -30.50 2.00
C ILE A 497 19.68 -30.58 1.92
N THR A 498 19.09 -31.45 2.76
CA THR A 498 17.65 -31.49 2.97
C THR A 498 17.25 -30.53 4.10
N MET A 499 16.39 -29.58 3.80
CA MET A 499 15.89 -28.64 4.81
C MET A 499 14.97 -29.37 5.79
N THR A 500 15.28 -29.32 7.07
CA THR A 500 14.49 -29.96 8.16
C THR A 500 13.57 -28.97 8.86
N VAL A 501 13.90 -27.67 8.83
CA VAL A 501 13.13 -26.58 9.42
C VAL A 501 13.07 -25.43 8.42
N GLU A 502 11.87 -24.95 8.11
CA GLU A 502 11.69 -23.79 7.24
C GLU A 502 12.19 -22.51 7.94
N ALA A 503 13.02 -21.73 7.25
CA ALA A 503 13.39 -20.41 7.72
C ALA A 503 12.27 -19.41 7.42
N PRO A 504 12.01 -18.41 8.30
CA PRO A 504 10.91 -17.47 8.10
C PRO A 504 11.06 -16.57 6.86
N ASN A 505 12.28 -16.49 6.32
CA ASN A 505 12.65 -15.65 5.16
C ASN A 505 13.13 -16.47 3.95
N TYR A 506 13.14 -17.79 4.04
CA TYR A 506 13.52 -18.69 2.95
C TYR A 506 12.62 -19.93 2.92
N TYR A 507 12.09 -20.25 1.74
CA TYR A 507 11.30 -21.44 1.47
C TYR A 507 11.73 -22.05 0.13
N GLN A 508 11.90 -23.34 0.15
CA GLN A 508 12.21 -24.11 -1.05
C GLN A 508 10.94 -24.27 -1.89
N ARG A 509 11.01 -24.05 -3.18
CA ARG A 509 9.91 -24.23 -4.15
C ARG A 509 9.77 -25.67 -4.59
#